data_d4c1cea9bfba7e47a82146299735e1fa
#
_entry.id   d4c1cea9bfba7e47a82146299735e1fa
#
_cell.length_a   1.000
_cell.length_b   1.000
_cell.length_c   1.000
_cell.angle_alpha   90.00
_cell.angle_beta   90.00
_cell.angle_gamma   90.00
#
_symmetry.space_group_name_H-M   'P 1'
#
loop_
_entity.id
_entity.type
_entity.pdbx_description
1 polymer ?
#
loop_
_entity_poly.entity_id
_entity_poly.type
_entity_poly.pdbx_seq_one_letter_code
_entity_poly.pdbx_strand_id
1 'polypeptide(L)'
;CFAKLCYENKKMTKIEYDIYCKWNDWLSDEFEIEPDAYIYLRCLPNVNSERIEKRNREGEEGIPIEYLEALHQKHEEWIKENTENEIPVFTVDVTENIKDPKIMNDIVEKLFEFVKKIM
;
A
#
# COMPACT_ATOMS: atom_id res chain seq x y z
N CYS A 1 6.08 -4.73 -0.82
CA CYS A 1 5.62 -4.36 -2.17
C CYS A 1 6.75 -3.77 -3.01
N PHE A 2 7.32 -2.62 -2.63
CA PHE A 2 8.33 -1.90 -3.43
C PHE A 2 9.62 -2.69 -3.65
N ALA A 3 10.22 -3.24 -2.62
CA ALA A 3 11.47 -4.01 -2.74
C ALA A 3 11.29 -5.27 -3.59
N LYS A 4 10.18 -5.99 -3.42
CA LYS A 4 9.85 -7.15 -4.24
C LYS A 4 9.70 -6.78 -5.71
N LEU A 5 9.04 -5.67 -6.02
CA LEU A 5 8.91 -5.15 -7.39
C LEU A 5 10.26 -4.73 -7.97
N CYS A 6 11.13 -4.07 -7.20
CA CYS A 6 12.49 -3.75 -7.61
C CYS A 6 13.31 -4.99 -7.97
N TYR A 7 13.19 -6.05 -7.18
CA TYR A 7 13.83 -7.32 -7.46
C TYR A 7 13.29 -7.97 -8.75
N GLU A 8 11.99 -8.06 -8.90
CA GLU A 8 11.34 -8.62 -10.10
C GLU A 8 11.68 -7.83 -11.37
N ASN A 9 11.78 -6.51 -11.26
CA ASN A 9 12.21 -5.62 -12.35
C ASN A 9 13.74 -5.59 -12.57
N LYS A 10 14.50 -6.49 -11.95
CA LYS A 10 15.95 -6.60 -12.07
C LYS A 10 16.72 -5.32 -11.68
N LYS A 11 16.12 -4.46 -10.88
CA LYS A 11 16.78 -3.26 -10.29
C LYS A 11 17.49 -3.58 -8.98
N MET A 12 17.31 -4.77 -8.48
CA MET A 12 17.91 -5.33 -7.27
C MET A 12 18.35 -6.75 -7.57
N THR A 13 19.57 -7.12 -7.23
CA THR A 13 20.07 -8.49 -7.39
C THR A 13 19.42 -9.41 -6.33
N LYS A 14 19.53 -10.72 -6.56
CA LYS A 14 19.02 -11.70 -5.57
C LYS A 14 19.68 -11.52 -4.20
N ILE A 15 20.98 -11.29 -4.16
CA ILE A 15 21.73 -11.10 -2.90
C ILE A 15 21.24 -9.85 -2.18
N GLU A 16 21.07 -8.74 -2.88
CA GLU A 16 20.57 -7.48 -2.29
C GLU A 16 19.15 -7.68 -1.73
N TYR A 17 18.28 -8.39 -2.46
CA TYR A 17 16.92 -8.68 -1.99
C TYR A 17 16.92 -9.63 -0.79
N ASP A 18 17.75 -10.66 -0.78
CA ASP A 18 17.88 -11.59 0.35
C ASP A 18 18.39 -10.85 1.60
N ILE A 19 19.37 -9.94 1.44
CA ILE A 19 19.85 -9.09 2.54
C ILE A 19 18.74 -8.16 3.05
N TYR A 20 17.99 -7.53 2.14
CA TYR A 20 16.84 -6.70 2.51
C TYR A 20 15.82 -7.48 3.34
N CYS A 21 15.44 -8.68 2.91
CA CYS A 21 14.49 -9.53 3.64
C CYS A 21 15.01 -9.88 5.03
N LYS A 22 16.29 -10.28 5.16
CA LYS A 22 16.90 -10.61 6.46
C LYS A 22 16.94 -9.42 7.41
N TRP A 23 17.22 -8.22 6.91
CA TRP A 23 17.18 -7.00 7.72
C TRP A 23 15.74 -6.68 8.16
N ASN A 24 14.77 -6.84 7.27
CA ASN A 24 13.37 -6.61 7.59
C ASN A 24 12.88 -7.58 8.68
N ASP A 25 13.19 -8.87 8.55
CA ASP A 25 12.81 -9.90 9.52
C ASP A 25 13.46 -9.60 10.88
N TRP A 26 14.77 -9.34 10.89
CA TRP A 26 15.47 -9.01 12.13
C TRP A 26 14.93 -7.76 12.82
N LEU A 27 14.65 -6.69 12.08
CA LEU A 27 14.07 -5.47 12.64
C LEU A 27 12.67 -5.71 13.21
N SER A 28 11.85 -6.50 12.52
CA SER A 28 10.50 -6.83 12.96
C SER A 28 10.52 -7.64 14.26
N ASP A 29 11.40 -8.62 14.35
CA ASP A 29 11.54 -9.49 15.52
C ASP A 29 12.15 -8.73 16.72
N GLU A 30 13.22 -7.95 16.49
CA GLU A 30 13.94 -7.25 17.55
C GLU A 30 13.13 -6.12 18.19
N PHE A 31 12.32 -5.42 17.39
CA PHE A 31 11.51 -4.31 17.86
C PHE A 31 10.03 -4.66 18.07
N GLU A 32 9.66 -5.94 17.90
CA GLU A 32 8.28 -6.41 18.04
C GLU A 32 7.27 -5.54 17.27
N ILE A 33 7.65 -5.16 16.03
CA ILE A 33 6.85 -4.29 15.17
C ILE A 33 5.78 -5.13 14.48
N GLU A 34 4.76 -5.51 15.22
CA GLU A 34 3.56 -6.14 14.65
C GLU A 34 2.42 -5.12 14.65
N PRO A 35 1.83 -4.81 13.49
CA PRO A 35 0.68 -3.91 13.45
C PRO A 35 -0.57 -4.64 13.95
N ASP A 36 -1.38 -3.94 14.72
CA ASP A 36 -2.70 -4.44 15.16
C ASP A 36 -3.69 -4.57 13.99
N ALA A 37 -3.52 -3.78 12.97
CA ALA A 37 -4.34 -3.79 11.75
C ALA A 37 -3.70 -2.96 10.63
N TYR A 38 -4.20 -3.16 9.41
CA TYR A 38 -3.86 -2.34 8.26
C TYR A 38 -5.05 -1.53 7.76
N ILE A 39 -4.78 -0.30 7.35
CA ILE A 39 -5.71 0.53 6.59
C ILE A 39 -5.14 0.66 5.18
N TYR A 40 -5.81 0.04 4.22
CA TYR A 40 -5.40 0.06 2.82
C TYR A 40 -6.21 1.09 2.02
N LEU A 41 -5.56 2.17 1.60
CA LEU A 41 -6.15 3.16 0.71
C LEU A 41 -5.97 2.68 -0.74
N ARG A 42 -6.98 2.00 -1.25
CA ARG A 42 -6.96 1.42 -2.59
C ARG A 42 -7.35 2.47 -3.63
N CYS A 43 -6.52 2.62 -4.65
CA CYS A 43 -6.80 3.51 -5.77
C CYS A 43 -6.38 2.84 -7.09
N LEU A 44 -7.18 2.99 -8.14
CA LEU A 44 -6.84 2.44 -9.44
C LEU A 44 -5.63 3.17 -10.06
N PRO A 45 -4.74 2.45 -10.77
CA PRO A 45 -3.50 3.01 -11.31
C PRO A 45 -3.68 4.23 -12.22
N ASN A 46 -4.69 4.22 -13.09
CA ASN A 46 -5.01 5.35 -13.96
C ASN A 46 -5.34 6.63 -13.18
N VAL A 47 -6.12 6.50 -12.10
CA VAL A 47 -6.47 7.64 -11.23
C VAL A 47 -5.25 8.12 -10.45
N ASN A 48 -4.39 7.19 -9.99
CA ASN A 48 -3.12 7.55 -9.38
C ASN A 48 -2.21 8.31 -10.32
N SER A 49 -2.11 7.90 -11.59
CA SER A 49 -1.36 8.61 -12.63
C SER A 49 -1.84 10.05 -12.80
N GLU A 50 -3.16 10.24 -12.93
CA GLU A 50 -3.75 11.57 -13.02
C GLU A 50 -3.47 12.45 -11.77
N ARG A 51 -3.50 11.84 -10.58
CA ARG A 51 -3.21 12.53 -9.31
C ARG A 51 -1.75 12.94 -9.21
N ILE A 52 -0.82 12.10 -9.67
CA ILE A 52 0.62 12.40 -9.73
C ILE A 52 0.85 13.59 -10.67
N GLU A 53 0.27 13.59 -11.86
CA GLU A 53 0.37 14.69 -12.82
C GLU A 53 -0.18 15.99 -12.23
N LYS A 54 -1.37 15.95 -11.61
CA LYS A 54 -1.98 17.14 -10.96
C LYS A 54 -1.15 17.67 -9.79
N ARG A 55 -0.48 16.78 -9.03
CA ARG A 55 0.38 17.15 -7.92
C ARG A 55 1.65 17.85 -8.39
N ASN A 56 2.15 17.48 -9.56
CA ASN A 56 3.32 18.05 -10.22
C ASN A 56 4.53 18.22 -9.29
N ARG A 57 4.85 17.16 -8.54
CA ARG A 57 6.00 17.16 -7.64
C ARG A 57 7.28 16.90 -8.42
N GLU A 58 8.33 17.70 -8.16
CA GLU A 58 9.66 17.49 -8.72
C GLU A 58 10.18 16.07 -8.41
N GLY A 59 10.71 15.38 -9.44
CA GLY A 59 11.20 14.00 -9.34
C GLY A 59 10.15 12.92 -9.58
N GLU A 60 8.88 13.26 -9.77
CA GLU A 60 7.81 12.32 -10.11
C GLU A 60 7.39 12.38 -11.60
N GLU A 61 8.10 13.17 -12.39
CA GLU A 61 7.82 13.29 -13.82
C GLU A 61 8.10 11.98 -14.56
N GLY A 62 7.15 11.57 -15.38
CA GLY A 62 7.34 10.43 -16.27
C GLY A 62 7.29 9.06 -15.59
N ILE A 63 6.62 8.92 -14.45
CA ILE A 63 6.35 7.61 -13.86
C ILE A 63 5.42 6.83 -14.82
N PRO A 64 5.88 5.69 -15.40
CA PRO A 64 5.09 4.96 -16.38
C PRO A 64 3.90 4.27 -15.72
N ILE A 65 2.78 4.20 -16.46
CA ILE A 65 1.55 3.56 -15.96
C ILE A 65 1.78 2.07 -15.63
N GLU A 66 2.62 1.38 -16.39
CA GLU A 66 2.97 -0.02 -16.18
C GLU A 66 3.63 -0.26 -14.81
N TYR A 67 4.40 0.70 -14.33
CA TYR A 67 4.97 0.65 -12.98
C TYR A 67 3.90 0.78 -11.91
N LEU A 68 2.94 1.70 -12.09
CA LEU A 68 1.82 1.88 -11.17
C LEU A 68 0.89 0.66 -11.15
N GLU A 69 0.66 0.03 -12.30
CA GLU A 69 -0.11 -1.22 -12.40
C GLU A 69 0.58 -2.38 -11.68
N ALA A 70 1.89 -2.55 -11.90
CA ALA A 70 2.69 -3.57 -11.23
C ALA A 70 2.72 -3.36 -9.71
N LEU A 71 2.86 -2.11 -9.26
CA LEU A 71 2.84 -1.75 -7.84
C LEU A 71 1.46 -1.99 -7.21
N HIS A 72 0.39 -1.66 -7.92
CA HIS A 72 -0.98 -1.94 -7.50
C HIS A 72 -1.19 -3.43 -7.30
N GLN A 73 -0.77 -4.26 -8.25
CA GLN A 73 -0.85 -5.71 -8.16
C GLN A 73 -0.12 -6.24 -6.92
N LYS A 74 1.08 -5.74 -6.62
CA LYS A 74 1.83 -6.13 -5.41
C LYS A 74 1.11 -5.77 -4.12
N HIS A 75 0.42 -4.64 -4.07
CA HIS A 75 -0.41 -4.26 -2.92
C HIS A 75 -1.61 -5.19 -2.76
N GLU A 76 -2.32 -5.51 -3.86
CA GLU A 76 -3.47 -6.43 -3.82
C GLU A 76 -3.04 -7.82 -3.33
N GLU A 77 -1.91 -8.34 -3.81
CA GLU A 77 -1.33 -9.62 -3.35
C GLU A 77 -0.99 -9.57 -1.86
N TRP A 78 -0.30 -8.53 -1.41
CA TRP A 78 0.10 -8.35 -0.03
C TRP A 78 -1.10 -8.22 0.93
N ILE A 79 -2.13 -7.50 0.54
CA ILE A 79 -3.37 -7.39 1.33
C ILE A 79 -4.07 -8.74 1.45
N LYS A 80 -4.11 -9.52 0.38
CA LYS A 80 -4.68 -10.87 0.40
C LYS A 80 -3.91 -11.78 1.37
N GLU A 81 -2.59 -11.79 1.29
CA GLU A 81 -1.72 -12.58 2.19
C GLU A 81 -1.96 -12.20 3.67
N ASN A 82 -2.07 -10.91 3.99
CA ASN A 82 -2.31 -10.46 5.37
C ASN A 82 -3.72 -10.81 5.86
N THR A 83 -4.71 -10.77 5.00
CA THR A 83 -6.07 -11.19 5.34
C THR A 83 -6.11 -12.71 5.64
N GLU A 84 -5.37 -13.52 4.90
CA GLU A 84 -5.22 -14.95 5.15
C GLU A 84 -4.46 -15.24 6.46
N ASN A 85 -3.56 -14.35 6.89
CA ASN A 85 -2.82 -14.42 8.15
C ASN A 85 -3.56 -13.82 9.36
N GLU A 86 -4.86 -13.57 9.23
CA GLU A 86 -5.76 -13.10 10.30
C GLU A 86 -5.45 -11.68 10.84
N ILE A 87 -4.56 -10.91 10.17
CA ILE A 87 -4.38 -9.50 10.53
C ILE A 87 -5.55 -8.69 9.96
N PRO A 88 -6.28 -7.96 10.81
CA PRO A 88 -7.42 -7.16 10.36
C PRO A 88 -7.01 -6.13 9.29
N VAL A 89 -7.72 -6.11 8.17
CA VAL A 89 -7.47 -5.14 7.08
C VAL A 89 -8.74 -4.37 6.79
N PHE A 90 -8.67 -3.05 6.85
CA PHE A 90 -9.72 -2.16 6.40
C PHE A 90 -9.33 -1.54 5.06
N THR A 91 -10.02 -1.98 4.00
CA THR A 91 -9.79 -1.44 2.65
C THR A 91 -10.76 -0.30 2.36
N VAL A 92 -10.20 0.85 2.01
CA VAL A 92 -10.94 2.04 1.58
C VAL A 92 -10.64 2.30 0.12
N ASP A 93 -11.65 2.22 -0.75
CA ASP A 93 -11.49 2.64 -2.13
C ASP A 93 -11.53 4.16 -2.23
N VAL A 94 -10.40 4.75 -2.60
CA VAL A 94 -10.22 6.19 -2.76
C VAL A 94 -10.10 6.61 -4.22
N THR A 95 -10.56 5.75 -5.13
CA THR A 95 -10.59 6.03 -6.57
C THR A 95 -11.50 7.22 -6.88
N GLU A 96 -12.63 7.32 -6.19
CA GLU A 96 -13.54 8.45 -6.31
C GLU A 96 -13.00 9.73 -5.66
N ASN A 97 -13.71 10.83 -5.85
CA ASN A 97 -13.29 12.13 -5.31
C ASN A 97 -13.48 12.20 -3.78
N ILE A 98 -12.42 11.86 -3.04
CA ILE A 98 -12.38 11.94 -1.57
C ILE A 98 -12.50 13.36 -1.00
N LYS A 99 -12.44 14.39 -1.85
CA LYS A 99 -12.69 15.78 -1.43
C LYS A 99 -14.18 16.10 -1.26
N ASP A 100 -15.06 15.21 -1.72
CA ASP A 100 -16.50 15.31 -1.44
C ASP A 100 -16.72 15.05 0.06
N PRO A 101 -17.31 16.00 0.82
CA PRO A 101 -17.52 15.86 2.25
C PRO A 101 -18.39 14.65 2.63
N LYS A 102 -19.34 14.26 1.78
CA LYS A 102 -20.21 13.10 2.03
C LYS A 102 -19.42 11.79 1.96
N ILE A 103 -18.58 11.65 0.92
CA ILE A 103 -17.72 10.47 0.74
C ILE A 103 -16.72 10.40 1.89
N MET A 104 -16.10 11.51 2.26
CA MET A 104 -15.13 11.55 3.35
C MET A 104 -15.77 11.19 4.69
N ASN A 105 -16.96 11.70 5.00
CA ASN A 105 -17.66 11.40 6.25
C ASN A 105 -18.02 9.91 6.34
N ASP A 106 -18.52 9.31 5.26
CA ASP A 106 -18.82 7.87 5.21
C ASP A 106 -17.57 7.01 5.47
N ILE A 107 -16.45 7.38 4.87
CA ILE A 107 -15.16 6.71 5.10
C ILE A 107 -14.74 6.83 6.57
N VAL A 108 -14.82 8.01 7.15
CA VAL A 108 -14.45 8.25 8.55
C VAL A 108 -15.33 7.46 9.52
N GLU A 109 -16.64 7.41 9.31
CA GLU A 109 -17.55 6.63 10.13
C GLU A 109 -17.22 5.14 10.09
N LYS A 110 -17.03 4.59 8.89
CA LYS A 110 -16.64 3.18 8.70
C LYS A 110 -15.30 2.85 9.32
N LEU A 111 -14.32 3.74 9.18
CA LEU A 111 -13.03 3.59 9.83
C LEU A 111 -13.14 3.56 11.35
N PHE A 112 -13.96 4.44 11.91
CA PHE A 112 -14.19 4.50 13.34
C PHE A 112 -14.82 3.22 13.89
N GLU A 113 -15.79 2.66 13.17
CA GLU A 113 -16.38 1.37 13.50
C GLU A 113 -15.40 0.22 13.42
N PHE A 114 -14.53 0.21 12.40
CA PHE A 114 -13.47 -0.78 12.27
C PHE A 114 -12.50 -0.73 13.46
N VAL A 115 -12.01 0.46 13.81
CA VAL A 115 -11.09 0.63 14.95
C VAL A 115 -11.73 0.17 16.25
N LYS A 116 -13.00 0.47 16.49
CA LYS A 116 -13.74 -0.01 17.69
C LYS A 116 -13.82 -1.53 17.78
N LYS A 117 -13.88 -2.24 16.65
CA LYS A 117 -13.97 -3.70 16.63
C LYS A 117 -12.65 -4.39 16.98
N ILE A 118 -11.52 -3.75 16.68
CA ILE A 118 -10.19 -4.30 16.95
C ILE A 118 -9.62 -3.89 18.31
N MET A 119 -10.18 -2.84 18.92
CA MET A 119 -9.86 -2.44 20.29
C MET A 119 -10.64 -3.26 21.32
#